data_21965910f16196a436ca06890d62095e
#
_entry.id   21965910f16196a436ca06890d62095e
#
_cell.length_a   1.000
_cell.length_b   1.000
_cell.length_c   1.000
_cell.angle_alpha   90.00
_cell.angle_beta   90.00
_cell.angle_gamma   90.00
#
_symmetry.space_group_name_H-M   'P 1'
#
loop_
_entity.id
_entity.type
_entity.pdbx_description
1 polymer ?
#
loop_
_entity_poly.entity_id
_entity_poly.type
_entity_poly.pdbx_seq_one_letter_code
_entity_poly.pdbx_strand_id
1 'polypeptide(L)'
;MTQTRPRRRPLTHQEKLALQERKQRRREKMEESRELAKGPIDLTFCLLVMLLTAIGLVILLSASFPSAYYEKAPSRHNPLYYFEKQGVFAVLGTAVMLLVSKFNYQRLRGAGRALIYVSVIFLILVIIPHNPIAVTAKGATRWLKIGIQFQPSEIAKVAIITYFADSISRKKDKMRSFRYGVLPYAFILVVVAGLVAVEPHLSGAILILGAGAAMMLVGGINWVWVGTAAGAAVGMVYVALFVIGYNKSRVIYWLDPWADAADKGYQLSQSLITIGSGGLWGLGLGKSRQKFLFLPEEHNDFIFSIACEELGLVGAGIIMLLFAALILRGYWIALHTRDRFGTLLVVGFTTQLAVQVFLNISVVTGLLPTTGISLPFFSYGGTALLIQLAEMGVILSVSR
;
A
#
# COMPACT_ATOMS: atom_id res chain seq x y z
N MET A 1 34.07 -24.37 -36.99
CA MET A 1 34.28 -22.91 -37.10
C MET A 1 34.35 -22.34 -35.68
N THR A 2 35.54 -22.15 -35.16
CA THR A 2 35.82 -21.61 -33.82
C THR A 2 35.76 -20.09 -33.88
N GLN A 3 34.71 -19.51 -33.29
CA GLN A 3 34.61 -18.04 -33.14
C GLN A 3 35.65 -17.56 -32.10
N THR A 4 36.73 -16.92 -32.59
CA THR A 4 37.70 -16.20 -31.78
C THR A 4 37.06 -14.97 -31.15
N ARG A 5 36.95 -14.94 -29.80
CA ARG A 5 36.53 -13.74 -29.02
C ARG A 5 37.50 -12.61 -29.36
N PRO A 6 36.98 -11.38 -29.67
CA PRO A 6 37.83 -10.24 -29.95
C PRO A 6 38.68 -9.91 -28.71
N ARG A 7 39.99 -9.85 -28.87
CA ARG A 7 40.93 -9.38 -27.82
C ARG A 7 40.59 -7.96 -27.42
N ARG A 8 40.23 -7.74 -26.17
CA ARG A 8 39.99 -6.37 -25.62
C ARG A 8 41.30 -5.59 -25.74
N ARG A 9 41.22 -4.42 -26.40
CA ARG A 9 42.32 -3.45 -26.51
C ARG A 9 42.81 -3.07 -25.10
N PRO A 10 44.13 -3.05 -24.81
CA PRO A 10 44.64 -2.61 -23.53
C PRO A 10 44.29 -1.16 -23.33
N LEU A 11 43.77 -0.85 -22.12
CA LEU A 11 43.34 0.50 -21.72
C LEU A 11 44.54 1.45 -21.76
N THR A 12 44.34 2.62 -22.32
CA THR A 12 45.36 3.73 -22.30
C THR A 12 45.57 4.20 -20.87
N HIS A 13 46.70 4.86 -20.63
CA HIS A 13 47.03 5.38 -19.29
C HIS A 13 45.97 6.35 -18.75
N GLN A 14 45.36 7.19 -19.63
CA GLN A 14 44.25 8.07 -19.29
C GLN A 14 42.98 7.32 -18.95
N GLU A 15 42.65 6.24 -19.66
CA GLU A 15 41.51 5.37 -19.35
C GLU A 15 41.65 4.62 -18.03
N LYS A 16 42.88 4.23 -17.66
CA LYS A 16 43.18 3.63 -16.35
C LYS A 16 43.00 4.63 -15.22
N LEU A 17 43.47 5.86 -15.37
CA LEU A 17 43.30 6.94 -14.40
C LEU A 17 41.81 7.27 -14.22
N ALA A 18 41.07 7.46 -15.27
CA ALA A 18 39.61 7.70 -15.21
C ALA A 18 38.85 6.53 -14.58
N LEU A 19 39.29 5.28 -14.77
CA LEU A 19 38.70 4.10 -14.14
C LEU A 19 39.04 4.07 -12.61
N GLN A 20 40.23 4.46 -12.23
CA GLN A 20 40.63 4.58 -10.82
C GLN A 20 39.85 5.67 -10.11
N GLU A 21 39.73 6.88 -10.68
CA GLU A 21 38.89 7.96 -10.14
C GLU A 21 37.43 7.56 -10.00
N ARG A 22 36.87 6.86 -10.99
CA ARG A 22 35.49 6.32 -10.89
C ARG A 22 35.34 5.30 -9.76
N LYS A 23 36.35 4.44 -9.56
CA LYS A 23 36.37 3.46 -8.46
C LYS A 23 36.48 4.16 -7.11
N GLN A 24 37.33 5.19 -7.02
CA GLN A 24 37.52 5.96 -5.78
C GLN A 24 36.26 6.74 -5.42
N ARG A 25 35.67 7.49 -6.34
CA ARG A 25 34.39 8.17 -6.13
C ARG A 25 33.24 7.20 -5.79
N ARG A 26 33.29 5.95 -6.29
CA ARG A 26 32.32 4.92 -5.86
C ARG A 26 32.58 4.44 -4.44
N ARG A 27 33.82 4.33 -4.01
CA ARG A 27 34.18 3.96 -2.63
C ARG A 27 33.81 5.06 -1.65
N GLU A 28 34.17 6.30 -1.93
CA GLU A 28 33.79 7.47 -1.13
C GLU A 28 32.27 7.58 -0.97
N LYS A 29 31.51 7.45 -2.06
CA LYS A 29 30.05 7.42 -1.99
C LYS A 29 29.48 6.22 -1.21
N MET A 30 30.15 5.08 -1.24
CA MET A 30 29.74 3.92 -0.44
C MET A 30 30.07 4.09 1.04
N GLU A 31 31.17 4.74 1.36
CA GLU A 31 31.56 5.06 2.74
C GLU A 31 30.65 6.13 3.32
N GLU A 32 30.40 7.22 2.59
CA GLU A 32 29.43 8.25 2.94
C GLU A 32 28.01 7.63 3.17
N SER A 33 27.60 6.72 2.30
CA SER A 33 26.30 6.03 2.45
C SER A 33 26.29 5.03 3.61
N ARG A 34 27.45 4.51 4.04
CA ARG A 34 27.56 3.67 5.24
C ARG A 34 27.51 4.49 6.53
N GLU A 35 28.05 5.69 6.50
CA GLU A 35 27.99 6.61 7.64
C GLU A 35 26.58 7.16 7.86
N LEU A 36 25.84 7.41 6.77
CA LEU A 36 24.44 7.81 6.84
C LEU A 36 23.52 6.75 7.49
N ALA A 37 23.93 5.49 7.52
CA ALA A 37 23.11 4.38 8.05
C ALA A 37 23.50 3.98 9.50
N LYS A 38 24.25 4.78 10.24
CA LYS A 38 24.77 4.43 11.58
C LYS A 38 23.96 4.99 12.76
N GLY A 39 22.95 5.80 12.52
CA GLY A 39 22.11 6.36 13.59
C GLY A 39 21.18 5.34 14.26
N PRO A 40 20.57 5.67 15.41
CA PRO A 40 19.49 4.87 15.98
C PRO A 40 18.24 4.98 15.09
N ILE A 41 17.42 3.94 15.10
CA ILE A 41 16.11 3.96 14.42
C ILE A 41 15.15 4.89 15.17
N ASP A 42 14.15 5.42 14.46
CA ASP A 42 13.07 6.16 15.09
C ASP A 42 12.19 5.22 15.92
N LEU A 43 12.43 5.21 17.24
CA LEU A 43 11.77 4.31 18.17
C LEU A 43 10.26 4.62 18.24
N THR A 44 9.88 5.90 18.19
CA THR A 44 8.45 6.31 18.23
C THR A 44 7.68 5.74 17.05
N PHE A 45 8.23 5.85 15.83
CA PHE A 45 7.61 5.25 14.64
C PHE A 45 7.51 3.73 14.76
N CYS A 46 8.59 3.07 15.20
CA CYS A 46 8.61 1.62 15.40
C CYS A 46 7.55 1.17 16.41
N LEU A 47 7.45 1.84 17.57
CA LEU A 47 6.46 1.51 18.60
C LEU A 47 5.02 1.71 18.12
N LEU A 48 4.73 2.78 17.36
CA LEU A 48 3.40 3.01 16.79
C LEU A 48 3.01 1.90 15.81
N VAL A 49 3.93 1.44 14.94
CA VAL A 49 3.68 0.32 14.02
C VAL A 49 3.39 -0.96 14.81
N MET A 50 4.19 -1.27 15.82
CA MET A 50 4.02 -2.45 16.65
C MET A 50 2.70 -2.42 17.43
N LEU A 51 2.36 -1.27 18.00
CA LEU A 51 1.12 -1.08 18.76
C LEU A 51 -0.11 -1.25 17.85
N LEU A 52 -0.13 -0.59 16.68
CA LEU A 52 -1.22 -0.75 15.71
C LEU A 52 -1.35 -2.20 15.22
N THR A 53 -0.23 -2.88 14.96
CA THR A 53 -0.24 -4.29 14.57
C THR A 53 -0.80 -5.18 15.69
N ALA A 54 -0.43 -4.94 16.96
CA ALA A 54 -0.95 -5.68 18.09
C ALA A 54 -2.45 -5.46 18.30
N ILE A 55 -2.91 -4.20 18.25
CA ILE A 55 -4.35 -3.88 18.33
C ILE A 55 -5.10 -4.53 17.16
N GLY A 56 -4.55 -4.44 15.94
CA GLY A 56 -5.14 -5.06 14.76
C GLY A 56 -5.32 -6.56 14.89
N LEU A 57 -4.33 -7.28 15.45
CA LEU A 57 -4.44 -8.72 15.71
C LEU A 57 -5.54 -9.06 16.72
N VAL A 58 -5.69 -8.26 17.78
CA VAL A 58 -6.76 -8.47 18.78
C VAL A 58 -8.14 -8.26 18.15
N ILE A 59 -8.32 -7.17 17.37
CA ILE A 59 -9.59 -6.91 16.69
C ILE A 59 -9.85 -7.97 15.61
N LEU A 60 -8.83 -8.41 14.86
CA LEU A 60 -8.96 -9.48 13.89
C LEU A 60 -9.42 -10.79 14.54
N LEU A 61 -8.84 -11.17 15.68
CA LEU A 61 -9.26 -12.35 16.44
C LEU A 61 -10.75 -12.27 16.75
N SER A 62 -11.21 -11.12 17.25
CA SER A 62 -12.62 -10.95 17.58
C SER A 62 -13.52 -10.98 16.34
N ALA A 63 -13.16 -10.25 15.30
CA ALA A 63 -13.96 -10.12 14.08
C ALA A 63 -14.05 -11.44 13.31
N SER A 64 -12.97 -12.20 13.22
CA SER A 64 -12.90 -13.42 12.40
C SER A 64 -13.39 -14.70 13.10
N PHE A 65 -13.57 -14.66 14.41
CA PHE A 65 -13.91 -15.85 15.21
C PHE A 65 -15.18 -16.55 14.73
N PRO A 66 -16.34 -15.86 14.53
CA PRO A 66 -17.55 -16.52 14.07
C PRO A 66 -17.42 -17.07 12.65
N SER A 67 -16.89 -16.29 11.70
CA SER A 67 -16.72 -16.73 10.33
C SER A 67 -15.83 -17.96 10.24
N ALA A 68 -14.69 -17.96 10.96
CA ALA A 68 -13.79 -19.09 11.01
C ALA A 68 -14.44 -20.36 11.59
N TYR A 69 -15.34 -20.20 12.57
CA TYR A 69 -16.04 -21.31 13.19
C TYR A 69 -17.15 -21.90 12.29
N TYR A 70 -17.92 -21.04 11.61
CA TYR A 70 -19.05 -21.51 10.78
C TYR A 70 -18.64 -21.90 9.35
N GLU A 71 -17.52 -21.38 8.82
CA GLU A 71 -17.03 -21.73 7.50
C GLU A 71 -16.43 -23.14 7.45
N LYS A 72 -16.82 -23.93 6.42
CA LYS A 72 -16.24 -25.26 6.17
C LYS A 72 -14.83 -25.18 5.57
N ALA A 73 -14.57 -24.19 4.75
CA ALA A 73 -13.29 -23.94 4.11
C ALA A 73 -13.07 -22.43 3.93
N PRO A 74 -11.86 -21.89 4.15
CA PRO A 74 -10.62 -22.62 4.39
C PRO A 74 -10.34 -22.99 5.86
N SER A 75 -11.16 -22.51 6.82
CA SER A 75 -10.91 -22.59 8.27
C SER A 75 -11.11 -24.00 8.87
N ARG A 76 -11.93 -24.85 8.22
CA ARG A 76 -12.29 -26.19 8.71
C ARG A 76 -12.86 -26.17 10.15
N HIS A 77 -13.66 -25.15 10.47
CA HIS A 77 -14.23 -24.92 11.80
C HIS A 77 -13.17 -24.60 12.89
N ASN A 78 -11.95 -24.20 12.52
CA ASN A 78 -10.98 -23.69 13.49
C ASN A 78 -11.21 -22.18 13.72
N PRO A 79 -11.73 -21.75 14.89
CA PRO A 79 -12.05 -20.36 15.15
C PRO A 79 -10.82 -19.45 15.18
N LEU A 80 -9.62 -20.00 15.38
CA LEU A 80 -8.36 -19.27 15.44
C LEU A 80 -7.64 -19.19 14.08
N TYR A 81 -8.17 -19.80 13.03
CA TYR A 81 -7.52 -19.95 11.73
C TYR A 81 -6.95 -18.64 11.17
N TYR A 82 -7.77 -17.58 11.11
CA TYR A 82 -7.35 -16.29 10.57
C TYR A 82 -6.33 -15.61 11.49
N PHE A 83 -6.53 -15.69 12.79
CA PHE A 83 -5.61 -15.14 13.80
C PHE A 83 -4.24 -15.83 13.77
N GLU A 84 -4.19 -17.16 13.74
CA GLU A 84 -2.95 -17.93 13.69
C GLU A 84 -2.14 -17.57 12.44
N LYS A 85 -2.79 -17.55 11.26
CA LYS A 85 -2.12 -17.17 10.02
C LYS A 85 -1.61 -15.73 10.03
N GLN A 86 -2.46 -14.79 10.43
CA GLN A 86 -2.07 -13.38 10.49
C GLN A 86 -0.97 -13.16 11.54
N GLY A 87 -1.03 -13.85 12.67
CA GLY A 87 -0.01 -13.83 13.72
C GLY A 87 1.36 -14.29 13.23
N VAL A 88 1.41 -15.38 12.47
CA VAL A 88 2.66 -15.84 11.83
C VAL A 88 3.21 -14.75 10.89
N PHE A 89 2.37 -14.16 10.04
CA PHE A 89 2.81 -13.10 9.14
C PHE A 89 3.17 -11.81 9.89
N ALA A 90 2.55 -11.50 11.01
CA ALA A 90 2.91 -10.36 11.85
C ALA A 90 4.30 -10.53 12.48
N VAL A 91 4.60 -11.72 13.01
CA VAL A 91 5.93 -12.05 13.55
C VAL A 91 6.98 -12.01 12.45
N LEU A 92 6.75 -12.68 11.33
CA LEU A 92 7.67 -12.68 10.20
C LEU A 92 7.84 -11.26 9.62
N GLY A 93 6.75 -10.52 9.45
CA GLY A 93 6.78 -9.14 8.95
C GLY A 93 7.52 -8.20 9.90
N THR A 94 7.34 -8.35 11.21
CA THR A 94 8.11 -7.59 12.21
C THR A 94 9.60 -7.91 12.14
N ALA A 95 9.96 -9.19 12.01
CA ALA A 95 11.35 -9.58 11.80
C ALA A 95 11.92 -8.98 10.51
N VAL A 96 11.16 -9.02 9.40
CA VAL A 96 11.55 -8.37 8.14
C VAL A 96 11.67 -6.86 8.30
N MET A 97 10.73 -6.17 8.97
CA MET A 97 10.79 -4.75 9.27
C MET A 97 12.10 -4.38 9.99
N LEU A 98 12.44 -5.11 11.06
CA LEU A 98 13.65 -4.89 11.83
C LEU A 98 14.93 -5.24 11.05
N LEU A 99 14.88 -6.25 10.19
CA LEU A 99 15.99 -6.58 9.30
C LEU A 99 16.19 -5.50 8.24
N VAL A 100 15.11 -5.10 7.56
CA VAL A 100 15.15 -4.04 6.53
C VAL A 100 15.61 -2.71 7.12
N SER A 101 15.22 -2.38 8.36
CA SER A 101 15.68 -1.17 9.03
C SER A 101 17.21 -1.11 9.23
N LYS A 102 17.90 -2.25 9.24
CA LYS A 102 19.36 -2.34 9.34
C LYS A 102 20.08 -2.24 7.98
N PHE A 103 19.36 -2.47 6.88
CA PHE A 103 19.91 -2.33 5.54
C PHE A 103 19.96 -0.87 5.12
N ASN A 104 20.99 -0.48 4.37
CA ASN A 104 21.07 0.83 3.80
C ASN A 104 20.05 0.97 2.64
N TYR A 105 19.04 1.85 2.82
CA TYR A 105 18.01 2.16 1.82
C TYR A 105 18.57 2.62 0.47
N GLN A 106 19.80 3.17 0.42
CA GLN A 106 20.47 3.57 -0.82
C GLN A 106 20.65 2.40 -1.81
N ARG A 107 20.66 1.16 -1.33
CA ARG A 107 20.70 -0.04 -2.19
C ARG A 107 19.44 -0.20 -3.04
N LEU A 108 18.32 0.40 -2.63
CA LEU A 108 17.09 0.42 -3.42
C LEU A 108 17.21 1.32 -4.67
N ARG A 109 18.23 2.21 -4.72
CA ARG A 109 18.52 2.97 -5.94
C ARG A 109 18.83 2.02 -7.09
N GLY A 110 18.16 2.21 -8.19
CA GLY A 110 18.30 1.36 -9.38
C GLY A 110 17.48 0.07 -9.36
N ALA A 111 17.07 -0.45 -8.19
CA ALA A 111 16.17 -1.60 -8.12
C ALA A 111 14.75 -1.29 -8.63
N GLY A 112 14.31 -0.03 -8.51
CA GLY A 112 12.96 0.39 -8.89
C GLY A 112 12.59 0.07 -10.34
N ARG A 113 13.53 0.14 -11.30
CA ARG A 113 13.26 -0.23 -12.70
C ARG A 113 12.98 -1.72 -12.84
N ALA A 114 13.78 -2.57 -12.21
CA ALA A 114 13.57 -4.01 -12.22
C ALA A 114 12.25 -4.38 -11.54
N LEU A 115 11.93 -3.74 -10.41
CA LEU A 115 10.67 -3.94 -9.69
C LEU A 115 9.45 -3.56 -10.55
N ILE A 116 9.50 -2.47 -11.34
CA ILE A 116 8.40 -2.11 -12.25
C ILE A 116 8.22 -3.18 -13.32
N TYR A 117 9.28 -3.66 -13.97
CA TYR A 117 9.14 -4.70 -14.98
C TYR A 117 8.57 -5.98 -14.38
N VAL A 118 9.05 -6.40 -13.21
CA VAL A 118 8.53 -7.58 -12.50
C VAL A 118 7.06 -7.39 -12.12
N SER A 119 6.69 -6.21 -11.59
CA SER A 119 5.30 -5.94 -11.20
C SER A 119 4.36 -5.93 -12.41
N VAL A 120 4.77 -5.32 -13.54
CA VAL A 120 3.98 -5.31 -14.78
C VAL A 120 3.80 -6.73 -15.31
N ILE A 121 4.85 -7.55 -15.30
CA ILE A 121 4.74 -8.97 -15.69
C ILE A 121 3.73 -9.70 -14.79
N PHE A 122 3.79 -9.53 -13.47
CA PHE A 122 2.86 -10.18 -12.56
C PHE A 122 1.41 -9.69 -12.72
N LEU A 123 1.20 -8.39 -12.96
CA LEU A 123 -0.12 -7.84 -13.25
C LEU A 123 -0.69 -8.43 -14.56
N ILE A 124 0.11 -8.52 -15.61
CA ILE A 124 -0.31 -9.14 -16.87
C ILE A 124 -0.65 -10.62 -16.66
N LEU A 125 0.16 -11.36 -15.88
CA LEU A 125 -0.11 -12.77 -15.58
C LEU A 125 -1.44 -12.99 -14.87
N VAL A 126 -1.90 -12.05 -14.02
CA VAL A 126 -3.23 -12.13 -13.38
C VAL A 126 -4.36 -11.93 -14.39
N ILE A 127 -4.16 -11.05 -15.38
CA ILE A 127 -5.17 -10.68 -16.37
C ILE A 127 -5.37 -11.79 -17.42
N ILE A 128 -4.36 -12.64 -17.65
CA ILE A 128 -4.44 -13.72 -18.65
C ILE A 128 -5.52 -14.72 -18.24
N PRO A 129 -6.56 -14.95 -19.09
CA PRO A 129 -7.60 -15.91 -18.81
C PRO A 129 -7.04 -17.33 -18.66
N HIS A 130 -7.63 -18.12 -17.75
CA HIS A 130 -7.27 -19.54 -17.53
C HIS A 130 -5.81 -19.79 -17.09
N ASN A 131 -5.16 -18.77 -16.53
CA ASN A 131 -3.80 -18.94 -16.00
C ASN A 131 -3.84 -19.83 -14.74
N PRO A 132 -3.14 -20.98 -14.72
CA PRO A 132 -3.20 -21.94 -13.61
C PRO A 132 -2.61 -21.40 -12.30
N ILE A 133 -1.77 -20.36 -12.36
CA ILE A 133 -1.20 -19.72 -11.16
C ILE A 133 -2.03 -18.54 -10.65
N ALA A 134 -3.03 -18.09 -11.43
CA ALA A 134 -3.93 -17.02 -11.03
C ALA A 134 -5.06 -17.58 -10.16
N VAL A 135 -5.35 -16.90 -9.04
CA VAL A 135 -6.39 -17.30 -8.10
C VAL A 135 -7.54 -16.32 -8.16
N THR A 136 -8.72 -16.86 -8.49
CA THR A 136 -9.97 -16.11 -8.47
C THR A 136 -10.65 -16.30 -7.12
N ALA A 137 -10.95 -15.20 -6.45
CA ALA A 137 -11.73 -15.21 -5.23
C ALA A 137 -12.85 -14.16 -5.34
N LYS A 138 -14.06 -14.52 -4.93
CA LYS A 138 -15.24 -13.63 -4.93
C LYS A 138 -15.49 -12.94 -6.28
N GLY A 139 -15.31 -13.68 -7.37
CA GLY A 139 -15.57 -13.19 -8.73
C GLY A 139 -14.48 -12.26 -9.32
N ALA A 140 -13.37 -12.07 -8.63
CA ALA A 140 -12.25 -11.28 -9.12
C ALA A 140 -10.94 -12.07 -9.07
N THR A 141 -10.17 -12.03 -10.15
CA THR A 141 -8.84 -12.62 -10.22
C THR A 141 -7.82 -11.53 -9.89
N ARG A 142 -7.20 -11.61 -8.70
CA ARG A 142 -6.30 -10.56 -8.18
C ARG A 142 -5.04 -11.12 -7.53
N TRP A 143 -4.93 -12.42 -7.36
CA TRP A 143 -3.83 -13.07 -6.67
C TRP A 143 -3.10 -14.04 -7.58
N LEU A 144 -1.80 -14.19 -7.34
CA LEU A 144 -0.97 -15.25 -7.90
C LEU A 144 -0.56 -16.21 -6.80
N LYS A 145 -0.52 -17.51 -7.12
CA LYS A 145 -0.05 -18.57 -6.23
C LYS A 145 1.19 -19.24 -6.82
N ILE A 146 2.34 -18.81 -6.34
CA ILE A 146 3.65 -19.40 -6.69
C ILE A 146 4.26 -19.89 -5.37
N GLY A 147 3.79 -21.04 -4.88
CA GLY A 147 4.07 -21.51 -3.53
C GLY A 147 3.25 -20.77 -2.48
N ILE A 148 3.49 -19.46 -2.31
CA ILE A 148 2.73 -18.55 -1.44
C ILE A 148 1.78 -17.73 -2.31
N GLN A 149 0.57 -17.49 -1.81
CA GLN A 149 -0.40 -16.61 -2.46
C GLN A 149 -0.07 -15.16 -2.14
N PHE A 150 0.09 -14.31 -3.16
CA PHE A 150 0.34 -12.89 -3.02
C PHE A 150 -0.42 -12.07 -4.07
N GLN A 151 -0.60 -10.79 -3.80
CA GLN A 151 -1.27 -9.87 -4.69
C GLN A 151 -0.25 -9.00 -5.45
N PRO A 152 -0.19 -9.09 -6.80
CA PRO A 152 0.76 -8.31 -7.61
C PRO A 152 0.68 -6.79 -7.42
N SER A 153 -0.51 -6.25 -7.17
CA SER A 153 -0.69 -4.82 -6.92
C SER A 153 0.06 -4.33 -5.66
N GLU A 154 0.29 -5.19 -4.64
CA GLU A 154 1.11 -4.83 -3.48
C GLU A 154 2.57 -4.59 -3.89
N ILE A 155 3.11 -5.45 -4.76
CA ILE A 155 4.47 -5.30 -5.32
C ILE A 155 4.54 -4.05 -6.22
N ALA A 156 3.48 -3.79 -7.01
CA ALA A 156 3.42 -2.64 -7.90
C ALA A 156 3.48 -1.31 -7.13
N LYS A 157 2.83 -1.21 -5.96
CA LYS A 157 2.93 -0.03 -5.08
C LYS A 157 4.37 0.24 -4.66
N VAL A 158 5.06 -0.76 -4.15
CA VAL A 158 6.50 -0.67 -3.77
C VAL A 158 7.37 -0.30 -4.97
N ALA A 159 7.11 -0.89 -6.14
CA ALA A 159 7.85 -0.66 -7.37
C ALA A 159 7.74 0.80 -7.84
N ILE A 160 6.52 1.35 -7.86
CA ILE A 160 6.26 2.74 -8.24
C ILE A 160 6.98 3.71 -7.29
N ILE A 161 6.83 3.51 -5.99
CA ILE A 161 7.44 4.39 -4.98
C ILE A 161 8.96 4.35 -5.11
N THR A 162 9.56 3.17 -5.20
CA THR A 162 11.01 3.02 -5.30
C THR A 162 11.55 3.62 -6.60
N TYR A 163 10.88 3.38 -7.73
CA TYR A 163 11.29 3.94 -9.03
C TYR A 163 11.14 5.46 -9.07
N PHE A 164 10.02 6.00 -8.59
CA PHE A 164 9.79 7.44 -8.57
C PHE A 164 10.79 8.14 -7.66
N ALA A 165 11.07 7.59 -6.48
CA ALA A 165 12.06 8.13 -5.57
C ALA A 165 13.44 8.25 -6.25
N ASP A 166 13.92 7.19 -6.93
CA ASP A 166 15.20 7.22 -7.64
C ASP A 166 15.18 8.19 -8.84
N SER A 167 14.17 8.10 -9.68
CA SER A 167 14.07 8.90 -10.91
C SER A 167 13.88 10.39 -10.62
N ILE A 168 12.99 10.76 -9.71
CA ILE A 168 12.69 12.15 -9.33
C ILE A 168 13.92 12.77 -8.62
N SER A 169 14.56 12.04 -7.70
CA SER A 169 15.73 12.56 -6.98
C SER A 169 16.90 12.93 -7.91
N ARG A 170 17.02 12.28 -9.07
CA ARG A 170 18.06 12.58 -10.08
C ARG A 170 17.71 13.75 -11.00
N LYS A 171 16.41 14.01 -11.23
CA LYS A 171 15.97 14.99 -12.23
C LYS A 171 15.95 16.44 -11.72
N LYS A 172 15.87 16.64 -10.40
CA LYS A 172 15.89 17.98 -9.76
C LYS A 172 14.98 19.00 -10.48
N ASP A 173 15.55 20.07 -11.01
CA ASP A 173 14.82 21.19 -11.64
C ASP A 173 14.08 20.80 -12.92
N LYS A 174 14.47 19.70 -13.58
CA LYS A 174 13.77 19.19 -14.76
C LYS A 174 12.35 18.70 -14.46
N MET A 175 12.02 18.52 -13.16
CA MET A 175 10.67 18.13 -12.73
C MET A 175 9.60 19.20 -13.03
N ARG A 176 9.97 20.47 -13.17
CA ARG A 176 9.03 21.56 -13.53
C ARG A 176 8.54 21.49 -14.98
N SER A 177 9.28 20.80 -15.87
CA SER A 177 8.93 20.68 -17.29
C SER A 177 7.91 19.56 -17.51
N PHE A 178 6.89 19.80 -18.32
CA PHE A 178 5.90 18.79 -18.71
C PHE A 178 6.55 17.54 -19.32
N ARG A 179 7.44 17.73 -20.30
CA ARG A 179 8.08 16.63 -21.05
C ARG A 179 8.96 15.73 -20.19
N TYR A 180 9.63 16.26 -19.16
CA TYR A 180 10.57 15.51 -18.34
C TYR A 180 10.04 15.17 -16.95
N GLY A 181 9.17 16.02 -16.39
CA GLY A 181 8.66 15.90 -15.02
C GLY A 181 7.24 15.32 -14.95
N VAL A 182 6.38 15.52 -15.95
CA VAL A 182 5.00 15.04 -15.91
C VAL A 182 4.83 13.79 -16.77
N LEU A 183 5.09 13.90 -18.05
CA LEU A 183 4.73 12.90 -19.06
C LEU A 183 5.25 11.49 -18.75
N PRO A 184 6.54 11.26 -18.40
CA PRO A 184 7.04 9.91 -18.16
C PRO A 184 6.45 9.27 -16.89
N TYR A 185 6.16 10.06 -15.86
CA TYR A 185 5.57 9.56 -14.62
C TYR A 185 4.08 9.30 -14.76
N ALA A 186 3.35 10.23 -15.39
CA ALA A 186 1.94 10.06 -15.70
C ALA A 186 1.72 8.82 -16.57
N PHE A 187 2.56 8.59 -17.59
CA PHE A 187 2.48 7.40 -18.44
C PHE A 187 2.63 6.10 -17.61
N ILE A 188 3.65 6.02 -16.75
CA ILE A 188 3.86 4.84 -15.89
C ILE A 188 2.70 4.65 -14.92
N LEU A 189 2.21 5.74 -14.30
CA LEU A 189 1.06 5.67 -13.39
C LEU A 189 -0.20 5.18 -14.10
N VAL A 190 -0.50 5.71 -15.29
CA VAL A 190 -1.68 5.31 -16.06
C VAL A 190 -1.57 3.85 -16.50
N VAL A 191 -0.40 3.39 -16.94
CA VAL A 191 -0.19 1.99 -17.34
C VAL A 191 -0.37 1.06 -16.14
N VAL A 192 0.33 1.31 -15.02
CA VAL A 192 0.27 0.41 -13.86
C VAL A 192 -1.08 0.46 -13.17
N ALA A 193 -1.64 1.65 -12.94
CA ALA A 193 -2.97 1.79 -12.36
C ALA A 193 -4.07 1.25 -13.27
N GLY A 194 -3.91 1.39 -14.58
CA GLY A 194 -4.81 0.80 -15.58
C GLY A 194 -4.82 -0.72 -15.54
N LEU A 195 -3.65 -1.37 -15.48
CA LEU A 195 -3.57 -2.82 -15.31
C LEU A 195 -4.25 -3.28 -14.02
N VAL A 196 -4.02 -2.59 -12.90
CA VAL A 196 -4.67 -2.89 -11.61
C VAL A 196 -6.18 -2.64 -11.66
N ALA A 197 -6.65 -1.65 -12.42
CA ALA A 197 -8.08 -1.39 -12.59
C ALA A 197 -8.77 -2.48 -13.44
N VAL A 198 -8.07 -3.08 -14.40
CA VAL A 198 -8.56 -4.24 -15.20
C VAL A 198 -8.73 -5.49 -14.33
N GLU A 199 -7.98 -5.63 -13.22
CA GLU A 199 -8.15 -6.70 -12.22
C GLU A 199 -9.36 -6.48 -11.27
N PRO A 200 -10.38 -5.74 -11.60
CA PRO A 200 -11.40 -5.05 -10.81
C PRO A 200 -10.94 -4.61 -9.40
N HIS A 201 -9.74 -4.00 -9.32
CA HIS A 201 -9.14 -3.53 -8.06
C HIS A 201 -8.94 -1.99 -8.07
N LEU A 202 -10.06 -1.26 -8.15
CA LEU A 202 -10.07 0.20 -8.25
C LEU A 202 -9.33 0.88 -7.07
N SER A 203 -9.49 0.34 -5.87
CA SER A 203 -8.81 0.86 -4.67
C SER A 203 -7.28 0.83 -4.80
N GLY A 204 -6.73 -0.28 -5.31
CA GLY A 204 -5.30 -0.40 -5.56
C GLY A 204 -4.80 0.62 -6.59
N ALA A 205 -5.59 0.87 -7.64
CA ALA A 205 -5.28 1.88 -8.63
C ALA A 205 -5.26 3.29 -8.01
N ILE A 206 -6.23 3.64 -7.15
CA ILE A 206 -6.29 4.93 -6.44
C ILE A 206 -5.07 5.10 -5.53
N LEU A 207 -4.65 4.06 -4.81
CA LEU A 207 -3.45 4.10 -3.96
C LEU A 207 -2.18 4.39 -4.77
N ILE A 208 -2.01 3.72 -5.90
CA ILE A 208 -0.86 3.93 -6.81
C ILE A 208 -0.85 5.36 -7.36
N LEU A 209 -1.99 5.85 -7.83
CA LEU A 209 -2.14 7.21 -8.34
C LEU A 209 -1.89 8.25 -7.25
N GLY A 210 -2.45 8.06 -6.05
CA GLY A 210 -2.30 8.97 -4.91
C GLY A 210 -0.85 9.07 -4.43
N ALA A 211 -0.19 7.93 -4.20
CA ALA A 211 1.21 7.91 -3.79
C ALA A 211 2.13 8.50 -4.87
N GLY A 212 1.93 8.14 -6.14
CA GLY A 212 2.71 8.68 -7.26
C GLY A 212 2.52 10.18 -7.44
N ALA A 213 1.29 10.69 -7.34
CA ALA A 213 0.99 12.11 -7.42
C ALA A 213 1.65 12.91 -6.29
N ALA A 214 1.55 12.42 -5.04
CA ALA A 214 2.20 13.05 -3.90
C ALA A 214 3.73 13.10 -4.07
N MET A 215 4.35 12.03 -4.55
CA MET A 215 5.78 12.02 -4.84
C MET A 215 6.17 13.01 -5.93
N MET A 216 5.36 13.16 -6.97
CA MET A 216 5.59 14.15 -8.03
C MET A 216 5.47 15.58 -7.48
N LEU A 217 4.50 15.83 -6.58
CA LEU A 217 4.32 17.13 -5.90
C LEU A 217 5.56 17.50 -5.08
N VAL A 218 5.98 16.62 -4.17
CA VAL A 218 7.19 16.81 -3.36
C VAL A 218 8.45 16.88 -4.25
N GLY A 219 8.41 16.18 -5.39
CA GLY A 219 9.44 16.23 -6.42
C GLY A 219 9.59 17.58 -7.12
N GLY A 220 8.64 18.52 -6.92
CA GLY A 220 8.71 19.89 -7.44
C GLY A 220 8.06 20.06 -8.81
N ILE A 221 7.00 19.31 -9.11
CA ILE A 221 6.16 19.52 -10.28
C ILE A 221 5.46 20.89 -10.19
N ASN A 222 5.19 21.51 -11.34
CA ASN A 222 4.42 22.75 -11.38
C ASN A 222 2.95 22.48 -10.99
N TRP A 223 2.39 23.30 -10.11
CA TRP A 223 1.00 23.23 -9.64
C TRP A 223 -0.05 23.27 -10.74
N VAL A 224 0.26 23.92 -11.88
CA VAL A 224 -0.62 23.93 -13.06
C VAL A 224 -0.89 22.50 -13.55
N TRP A 225 0.13 21.64 -13.59
CA TRP A 225 -0.03 20.25 -14.03
C TRP A 225 -0.79 19.40 -13.02
N VAL A 226 -0.68 19.73 -11.74
CA VAL A 226 -1.48 19.09 -10.68
C VAL A 226 -2.95 19.43 -10.85
N GLY A 227 -3.26 20.72 -11.04
CA GLY A 227 -4.62 21.18 -11.27
C GLY A 227 -5.24 20.57 -12.55
N THR A 228 -4.47 20.49 -13.65
CA THR A 228 -4.94 19.86 -14.89
C THR A 228 -5.17 18.35 -14.70
N ALA A 229 -4.28 17.64 -13.99
CA ALA A 229 -4.44 16.22 -13.72
C ALA A 229 -5.64 15.94 -12.80
N ALA A 230 -5.85 16.76 -11.76
CA ALA A 230 -7.02 16.68 -10.90
C ALA A 230 -8.32 16.93 -11.67
N GLY A 231 -8.36 17.98 -12.50
CA GLY A 231 -9.51 18.28 -13.36
C GLY A 231 -9.82 17.15 -14.36
N ALA A 232 -8.77 16.59 -14.98
CA ALA A 232 -8.92 15.43 -15.88
C ALA A 232 -9.44 14.19 -15.13
N ALA A 233 -8.97 13.93 -13.90
CA ALA A 233 -9.45 12.81 -13.07
C ALA A 233 -10.94 12.98 -12.71
N VAL A 234 -11.35 14.18 -12.29
CA VAL A 234 -12.76 14.50 -12.01
C VAL A 234 -13.62 14.35 -13.27
N GLY A 235 -13.16 14.86 -14.39
CA GLY A 235 -13.85 14.71 -15.69
C GLY A 235 -13.99 13.23 -16.10
N MET A 236 -12.95 12.42 -15.92
CA MET A 236 -12.97 10.98 -16.20
C MET A 236 -13.97 10.25 -15.30
N VAL A 237 -14.00 10.54 -14.00
CA VAL A 237 -14.97 9.99 -13.06
C VAL A 237 -16.40 10.39 -13.46
N TYR A 238 -16.61 11.66 -13.80
CA TYR A 238 -17.90 12.12 -14.28
C TYR A 238 -18.38 11.36 -15.52
N VAL A 239 -17.52 11.24 -16.54
CA VAL A 239 -17.82 10.47 -17.76
C VAL A 239 -18.08 9.00 -17.45
N ALA A 240 -17.26 8.36 -16.60
CA ALA A 240 -17.45 6.96 -16.22
C ALA A 240 -18.80 6.72 -15.54
N LEU A 241 -19.20 7.59 -14.61
CA LEU A 241 -20.42 7.44 -13.83
C LEU A 241 -21.68 7.84 -14.59
N PHE A 242 -21.67 9.00 -15.27
CA PHE A 242 -22.87 9.61 -15.83
C PHE A 242 -23.05 9.34 -17.32
N VAL A 243 -21.98 9.14 -18.08
CA VAL A 243 -22.05 8.85 -19.52
C VAL A 243 -22.01 7.35 -19.79
N ILE A 244 -21.03 6.63 -19.20
CA ILE A 244 -20.85 5.19 -19.43
C ILE A 244 -21.73 4.36 -18.49
N GLY A 245 -22.15 4.93 -17.34
CA GLY A 245 -22.93 4.23 -16.32
C GLY A 245 -22.14 3.17 -15.55
N TYR A 246 -20.81 3.27 -15.56
CA TYR A 246 -19.93 2.34 -14.86
C TYR A 246 -20.17 2.39 -13.35
N ASN A 247 -20.48 1.23 -12.75
CA ASN A 247 -20.78 1.13 -11.32
C ASN A 247 -21.91 2.07 -10.81
N LYS A 248 -22.85 2.47 -11.68
CA LYS A 248 -23.95 3.38 -11.33
C LYS A 248 -24.72 2.91 -10.10
N SER A 249 -24.94 1.60 -9.97
CA SER A 249 -25.59 1.00 -8.79
C SER A 249 -24.81 1.28 -7.48
N ARG A 250 -23.48 1.21 -7.49
CA ARG A 250 -22.67 1.52 -6.29
C ARG A 250 -22.81 2.96 -5.83
N VAL A 251 -22.96 3.90 -6.76
CA VAL A 251 -23.15 5.32 -6.44
C VAL A 251 -24.56 5.56 -5.90
N ILE A 252 -25.59 4.96 -6.52
CA ILE A 252 -26.98 5.10 -6.08
C ILE A 252 -27.15 4.56 -4.65
N TYR A 253 -26.65 3.36 -4.37
CA TYR A 253 -26.78 2.73 -3.05
C TYR A 253 -25.75 3.25 -2.03
N TRP A 254 -24.76 4.02 -2.45
CA TRP A 254 -23.93 4.81 -1.56
C TRP A 254 -24.66 6.06 -1.08
N LEU A 255 -25.40 6.74 -1.95
CA LEU A 255 -26.18 7.95 -1.59
C LEU A 255 -27.39 7.59 -0.71
N ASP A 256 -28.04 6.47 -0.98
CA ASP A 256 -29.12 5.93 -0.16
C ASP A 256 -28.97 4.41 0.01
N PRO A 257 -28.21 3.95 1.00
CA PRO A 257 -28.00 2.51 1.23
C PRO A 257 -29.28 1.80 1.72
N TRP A 258 -30.25 2.57 2.21
CA TRP A 258 -31.50 2.05 2.75
C TRP A 258 -32.53 1.73 1.65
N ALA A 259 -32.39 2.32 0.47
CA ALA A 259 -33.29 2.05 -0.66
C ALA A 259 -33.27 0.58 -1.10
N ASP A 260 -32.17 -0.14 -0.85
CA ASP A 260 -32.05 -1.58 -1.13
C ASP A 260 -31.16 -2.24 -0.06
N ALA A 261 -31.57 -2.10 1.18
CA ALA A 261 -30.81 -2.60 2.34
C ALA A 261 -30.70 -4.13 2.41
N ALA A 262 -31.42 -4.88 1.55
CA ALA A 262 -31.42 -6.33 1.51
C ALA A 262 -30.45 -6.92 0.45
N ASP A 263 -30.03 -6.14 -0.55
CA ASP A 263 -29.14 -6.60 -1.63
C ASP A 263 -27.96 -5.63 -1.82
N LYS A 264 -28.06 -4.66 -2.70
CA LYS A 264 -26.93 -3.83 -3.13
C LYS A 264 -26.46 -2.80 -2.09
N GLY A 265 -27.36 -2.32 -1.23
CA GLY A 265 -27.08 -1.45 -0.10
C GLY A 265 -26.68 -2.20 1.17
N TYR A 266 -26.83 -3.54 1.21
CA TYR A 266 -26.68 -4.36 2.42
C TYR A 266 -25.36 -4.15 3.13
N GLN A 267 -24.25 -4.19 2.41
CA GLN A 267 -22.91 -4.10 3.01
C GLN A 267 -22.69 -2.76 3.73
N LEU A 268 -23.10 -1.65 3.12
CA LEU A 268 -22.94 -0.32 3.71
C LEU A 268 -23.94 -0.07 4.85
N SER A 269 -25.20 -0.48 4.69
CA SER A 269 -26.22 -0.34 5.74
C SER A 269 -25.83 -1.15 6.99
N GLN A 270 -25.34 -2.38 6.85
CA GLN A 270 -24.85 -3.17 7.98
C GLN A 270 -23.62 -2.52 8.64
N SER A 271 -22.71 -1.94 7.86
CA SER A 271 -21.57 -1.19 8.40
C SER A 271 -22.02 -0.03 9.27
N LEU A 272 -22.97 0.78 8.80
CA LEU A 272 -23.50 1.92 9.54
C LEU A 272 -24.26 1.49 10.82
N ILE A 273 -25.03 0.41 10.74
CA ILE A 273 -25.68 -0.20 11.93
C ILE A 273 -24.61 -0.64 12.94
N THR A 274 -23.56 -1.32 12.46
CA THR A 274 -22.46 -1.80 13.29
C THR A 274 -21.80 -0.65 14.04
N ILE A 275 -21.41 0.41 13.33
CA ILE A 275 -20.78 1.59 13.94
C ILE A 275 -21.73 2.26 14.93
N GLY A 276 -23.00 2.44 14.56
CA GLY A 276 -24.02 3.09 15.40
C GLY A 276 -24.33 2.31 16.68
N SER A 277 -24.29 0.97 16.62
CA SER A 277 -24.56 0.12 17.79
C SER A 277 -23.47 0.18 18.87
N GLY A 278 -22.25 0.61 18.52
CA GLY A 278 -21.15 0.74 19.46
C GLY A 278 -21.31 1.92 20.44
N GLY A 279 -22.07 2.95 20.09
CA GLY A 279 -22.24 4.13 20.94
C GLY A 279 -20.91 4.79 21.34
N LEU A 280 -20.84 5.39 22.53
CA LEU A 280 -19.63 6.07 23.01
C LEU A 280 -18.56 5.08 23.51
N TRP A 281 -18.93 4.06 24.27
CA TRP A 281 -18.02 3.19 25.01
C TRP A 281 -17.87 1.78 24.41
N GLY A 282 -18.65 1.44 23.40
CA GLY A 282 -18.68 0.11 22.80
C GLY A 282 -19.45 -0.94 23.59
N LEU A 283 -19.70 -2.06 22.97
CA LEU A 283 -20.33 -3.23 23.61
C LEU A 283 -19.34 -4.05 24.45
N GLY A 284 -18.05 -3.79 24.29
CA GLY A 284 -16.94 -4.55 24.87
C GLY A 284 -16.28 -5.48 23.86
N LEU A 285 -14.98 -5.71 24.04
CA LEU A 285 -14.19 -6.60 23.19
C LEU A 285 -14.83 -8.01 23.15
N GLY A 286 -14.93 -8.56 21.95
CA GLY A 286 -15.54 -9.88 21.72
C GLY A 286 -17.07 -9.88 21.72
N LYS A 287 -17.75 -8.76 21.98
CA LYS A 287 -19.22 -8.69 22.13
C LYS A 287 -19.95 -8.10 20.94
N SER A 288 -19.27 -7.86 19.82
CA SER A 288 -19.93 -7.48 18.58
C SER A 288 -21.00 -8.50 18.20
N ARG A 289 -22.17 -8.03 17.80
CA ARG A 289 -23.28 -8.85 17.29
C ARG A 289 -23.19 -9.00 15.77
N GLN A 290 -22.73 -7.96 15.10
CA GLN A 290 -22.70 -7.91 13.64
C GLN A 290 -21.66 -8.84 13.01
N LYS A 291 -20.61 -9.24 13.77
CA LYS A 291 -19.62 -10.22 13.31
C LYS A 291 -20.19 -11.63 13.10
N PHE A 292 -21.38 -11.95 13.66
CA PHE A 292 -22.05 -13.23 13.46
C PHE A 292 -22.74 -13.32 12.11
N LEU A 293 -21.99 -13.13 11.02
CA LEU A 293 -22.40 -13.24 9.62
C LEU A 293 -23.43 -12.20 9.15
N PHE A 294 -23.70 -11.15 9.93
CA PHE A 294 -24.55 -10.04 9.49
C PHE A 294 -23.76 -9.04 8.64
N LEU A 295 -22.53 -8.69 9.04
CA LEU A 295 -21.68 -7.79 8.28
C LEU A 295 -20.80 -8.60 7.32
N PRO A 296 -20.91 -8.43 5.98
CA PRO A 296 -20.02 -9.08 5.04
C PRO A 296 -18.59 -8.51 5.16
N GLU A 297 -17.57 -9.36 4.99
CA GLU A 297 -16.14 -8.97 5.01
C GLU A 297 -15.70 -8.34 6.34
N GLU A 298 -16.27 -8.75 7.44
CA GLU A 298 -16.04 -8.24 8.80
C GLU A 298 -14.58 -8.36 9.26
N HIS A 299 -13.84 -9.33 8.74
CA HIS A 299 -12.41 -9.52 9.04
C HIS A 299 -11.46 -8.95 7.96
N ASN A 300 -12.01 -8.40 6.86
CA ASN A 300 -11.26 -7.78 5.77
C ASN A 300 -11.54 -6.27 5.72
N ASP A 301 -12.41 -5.85 4.79
CA ASP A 301 -12.58 -4.45 4.42
C ASP A 301 -13.39 -3.65 5.46
N PHE A 302 -14.22 -4.32 6.25
CA PHE A 302 -15.10 -3.72 7.26
C PHE A 302 -14.67 -3.99 8.72
N ILE A 303 -13.42 -4.39 8.92
CA ILE A 303 -12.90 -4.68 10.28
C ILE A 303 -12.96 -3.44 11.21
N PHE A 304 -12.85 -2.22 10.67
CA PHE A 304 -12.98 -1.00 11.46
C PHE A 304 -14.39 -0.81 12.02
N SER A 305 -15.44 -1.27 11.31
CA SER A 305 -16.81 -1.22 11.81
C SER A 305 -16.98 -2.10 13.05
N ILE A 306 -16.38 -3.30 13.05
CA ILE A 306 -16.36 -4.18 14.23
C ILE A 306 -15.60 -3.53 15.37
N ALA A 307 -14.45 -2.88 15.09
CA ALA A 307 -13.72 -2.13 16.11
C ALA A 307 -14.57 -0.99 16.71
N CYS A 308 -15.37 -0.29 15.89
CA CYS A 308 -16.30 0.74 16.37
C CYS A 308 -17.42 0.13 17.25
N GLU A 309 -17.98 -1.02 16.89
CA GLU A 309 -19.02 -1.69 17.68
C GLU A 309 -18.49 -2.14 19.05
N GLU A 310 -17.28 -2.74 19.07
CA GLU A 310 -16.71 -3.31 20.31
C GLU A 310 -16.11 -2.25 21.24
N LEU A 311 -15.44 -1.23 20.67
CA LEU A 311 -14.69 -0.22 21.44
C LEU A 311 -15.41 1.13 21.53
N GLY A 312 -16.50 1.30 20.78
CA GLY A 312 -17.25 2.55 20.70
C GLY A 312 -16.47 3.70 20.01
N LEU A 313 -17.08 4.88 20.06
CA LEU A 313 -16.49 6.09 19.48
C LEU A 313 -15.12 6.44 20.10
N VAL A 314 -14.97 6.23 21.40
CA VAL A 314 -13.72 6.53 22.12
C VAL A 314 -12.60 5.61 21.64
N GLY A 315 -12.83 4.31 21.57
CA GLY A 315 -11.82 3.36 21.09
C GLY A 315 -11.49 3.53 19.60
N ALA A 316 -12.50 3.75 18.77
CA ALA A 316 -12.32 4.07 17.36
C ALA A 316 -11.50 5.37 17.17
N GLY A 317 -11.81 6.41 17.97
CA GLY A 317 -11.07 7.66 17.99
C GLY A 317 -9.60 7.48 18.37
N ILE A 318 -9.31 6.66 19.37
CA ILE A 318 -7.93 6.31 19.76
C ILE A 318 -7.20 5.62 18.61
N ILE A 319 -7.83 4.66 17.94
CA ILE A 319 -7.23 3.97 16.77
C ILE A 319 -6.92 4.99 15.66
N MET A 320 -7.86 5.89 15.35
CA MET A 320 -7.64 6.94 14.34
C MET A 320 -6.49 7.89 14.73
N LEU A 321 -6.40 8.28 16.01
CA LEU A 321 -5.30 9.11 16.52
C LEU A 321 -3.96 8.40 16.44
N LEU A 322 -3.89 7.10 16.70
CA LEU A 322 -2.67 6.31 16.52
C LEU A 322 -2.23 6.25 15.05
N PHE A 323 -3.16 6.06 14.12
CA PHE A 323 -2.85 6.16 12.68
C PHE A 323 -2.38 7.56 12.29
N ALA A 324 -3.06 8.59 12.76
CA ALA A 324 -2.66 9.98 12.53
C ALA A 324 -1.24 10.25 13.07
N ALA A 325 -0.95 9.81 14.29
CA ALA A 325 0.38 9.94 14.90
C ALA A 325 1.45 9.20 14.06
N LEU A 326 1.17 7.98 13.58
CA LEU A 326 2.08 7.22 12.72
C LEU A 326 2.36 7.96 11.40
N ILE A 327 1.32 8.46 10.74
CA ILE A 327 1.43 9.20 9.48
C ILE A 327 2.20 10.50 9.68
N LEU A 328 1.87 11.28 10.71
CA LEU A 328 2.58 12.52 11.04
C LEU A 328 4.05 12.25 11.37
N ARG A 329 4.35 11.17 12.12
CA ARG A 329 5.74 10.77 12.40
C ARG A 329 6.48 10.36 11.13
N GLY A 330 5.83 9.66 10.21
CA GLY A 330 6.38 9.34 8.90
C GLY A 330 6.75 10.59 8.10
N TYR A 331 5.87 11.56 8.00
CA TYR A 331 6.18 12.85 7.34
C TYR A 331 7.25 13.64 8.08
N TRP A 332 7.27 13.58 9.41
CA TRP A 332 8.35 14.20 10.19
C TRP A 332 9.72 13.60 9.83
N ILE A 333 9.82 12.27 9.72
CA ILE A 333 11.03 11.57 9.25
C ILE A 333 11.41 12.07 7.85
N ALA A 334 10.44 12.18 6.92
CA ALA A 334 10.68 12.65 5.57
C ALA A 334 11.29 14.07 5.54
N LEU A 335 10.81 14.97 6.38
CA LEU A 335 11.27 16.35 6.47
C LEU A 335 12.69 16.47 7.05
N HIS A 336 13.10 15.53 7.91
CA HIS A 336 14.42 15.52 8.56
C HIS A 336 15.43 14.63 7.84
N THR A 337 15.03 14.00 6.74
CA THR A 337 15.91 13.14 5.94
C THR A 337 16.96 13.97 5.19
N ARG A 338 18.22 13.54 5.24
CA ARG A 338 19.37 14.27 4.69
C ARG A 338 19.41 14.27 3.15
N ASP A 339 18.86 13.25 2.50
CA ASP A 339 18.94 13.11 1.05
C ASP A 339 17.56 13.01 0.38
N ARG A 340 17.44 13.56 -0.82
CA ARG A 340 16.18 13.65 -1.58
C ARG A 340 15.59 12.29 -1.96
N PHE A 341 16.40 11.25 -2.09
CA PHE A 341 15.91 9.90 -2.40
C PHE A 341 15.18 9.30 -1.20
N GLY A 342 15.80 9.40 0.00
CA GLY A 342 15.20 8.96 1.25
C GLY A 342 13.90 9.73 1.55
N THR A 343 13.93 11.07 1.42
CA THR A 343 12.71 11.90 1.57
C THR A 343 11.57 11.38 0.70
N LEU A 344 11.82 11.15 -0.59
CA LEU A 344 10.80 10.68 -1.52
C LEU A 344 10.31 9.27 -1.23
N LEU A 345 11.18 8.35 -0.77
CA LEU A 345 10.77 7.01 -0.33
C LEU A 345 9.80 7.09 0.85
N VAL A 346 10.18 7.87 1.88
CA VAL A 346 9.35 8.02 3.09
C VAL A 346 8.03 8.69 2.75
N VAL A 347 8.05 9.77 1.95
CA VAL A 347 6.81 10.41 1.47
C VAL A 347 5.93 9.41 0.73
N GLY A 348 6.49 8.64 -0.18
CA GLY A 348 5.72 7.66 -0.97
C GLY A 348 5.01 6.63 -0.10
N PHE A 349 5.74 5.94 0.78
CA PHE A 349 5.18 4.92 1.68
C PHE A 349 4.22 5.52 2.73
N THR A 350 4.55 6.68 3.30
CA THR A 350 3.67 7.34 4.27
C THR A 350 2.37 7.82 3.61
N THR A 351 2.43 8.38 2.40
CA THR A 351 1.22 8.80 1.67
C THR A 351 0.38 7.59 1.27
N GLN A 352 0.99 6.48 0.81
CA GLN A 352 0.28 5.24 0.52
C GLN A 352 -0.50 4.76 1.75
N LEU A 353 0.17 4.70 2.91
CA LEU A 353 -0.46 4.35 4.18
C LEU A 353 -1.61 5.31 4.53
N ALA A 354 -1.37 6.62 4.44
CA ALA A 354 -2.36 7.65 4.76
C ALA A 354 -3.61 7.55 3.89
N VAL A 355 -3.43 7.43 2.57
CA VAL A 355 -4.54 7.29 1.63
C VAL A 355 -5.31 5.99 1.87
N GLN A 356 -4.63 4.88 2.18
CA GLN A 356 -5.26 3.59 2.45
C GLN A 356 -6.12 3.64 3.71
N VAL A 357 -5.60 4.22 4.81
CA VAL A 357 -6.37 4.43 6.06
C VAL A 357 -7.56 5.35 5.82
N PHE A 358 -7.35 6.49 5.16
CA PHE A 358 -8.41 7.43 4.85
C PHE A 358 -9.52 6.80 4.02
N LEU A 359 -9.18 6.09 2.96
CA LEU A 359 -10.16 5.43 2.09
C LEU A 359 -10.94 4.35 2.83
N ASN A 360 -10.29 3.49 3.63
CA ASN A 360 -11.00 2.46 4.38
C ASN A 360 -12.00 3.08 5.36
N ILE A 361 -11.55 4.02 6.20
CA ILE A 361 -12.44 4.69 7.17
C ILE A 361 -13.58 5.42 6.46
N SER A 362 -13.30 6.12 5.35
CA SER A 362 -14.32 6.84 4.57
C SER A 362 -15.36 5.90 3.94
N VAL A 363 -14.94 4.70 3.51
CA VAL A 363 -15.86 3.69 2.95
C VAL A 363 -16.76 3.10 4.04
N VAL A 364 -16.20 2.69 5.17
CA VAL A 364 -17.00 2.04 6.22
C VAL A 364 -17.96 3.00 6.92
N THR A 365 -17.62 4.30 6.95
CA THR A 365 -18.48 5.38 7.49
C THR A 365 -19.46 5.95 6.46
N GLY A 366 -19.44 5.46 5.22
CA GLY A 366 -20.35 5.94 4.17
C GLY A 366 -19.97 7.28 3.54
N LEU A 367 -18.78 7.84 3.82
CA LEU A 367 -18.30 9.06 3.17
C LEU A 367 -17.92 8.84 1.70
N LEU A 368 -17.51 7.62 1.35
CA LEU A 368 -17.16 7.23 -0.01
C LEU A 368 -17.86 5.92 -0.39
N PRO A 369 -18.09 5.67 -1.70
CA PRO A 369 -18.67 4.42 -2.18
C PRO A 369 -17.80 3.22 -1.77
N THR A 370 -18.43 2.05 -1.59
CA THR A 370 -17.75 0.80 -1.24
C THR A 370 -16.74 0.39 -2.31
N THR A 371 -15.46 0.27 -1.94
CA THR A 371 -14.35 0.01 -2.86
C THR A 371 -13.55 -1.23 -2.53
N GLY A 372 -13.77 -1.89 -1.39
CA GLY A 372 -13.04 -3.10 -1.01
C GLY A 372 -11.56 -2.83 -0.71
N ILE A 373 -11.28 -1.89 0.18
CA ILE A 373 -9.92 -1.55 0.61
C ILE A 373 -9.68 -2.03 2.05
N SER A 374 -8.59 -2.74 2.28
CA SER A 374 -8.21 -3.22 3.61
C SER A 374 -7.66 -2.11 4.50
N LEU A 375 -7.93 -2.17 5.80
CA LEU A 375 -7.30 -1.29 6.79
C LEU A 375 -5.88 -1.80 7.12
N PRO A 376 -4.85 -0.95 6.96
CA PRO A 376 -3.47 -1.31 7.30
C PRO A 376 -3.33 -1.92 8.69
N PHE A 377 -2.52 -2.96 8.83
CA PHE A 377 -2.23 -3.70 10.07
C PHE A 377 -3.42 -4.47 10.70
N PHE A 378 -4.66 -4.13 10.38
CA PHE A 378 -5.87 -4.71 10.98
C PHE A 378 -6.48 -5.82 10.12
N SER A 379 -6.73 -5.53 8.85
CA SER A 379 -7.42 -6.46 7.95
C SER A 379 -6.64 -7.74 7.72
N TYR A 380 -7.34 -8.84 7.55
CA TYR A 380 -6.73 -10.11 7.19
C TYR A 380 -6.08 -10.05 5.81
N GLY A 381 -4.80 -10.38 5.75
CA GLY A 381 -4.04 -10.39 4.51
C GLY A 381 -2.55 -10.61 4.78
N GLY A 382 -2.16 -11.88 5.01
CA GLY A 382 -0.81 -12.20 5.49
C GLY A 382 0.32 -11.61 4.66
N THR A 383 0.32 -11.82 3.34
CA THR A 383 1.38 -11.28 2.45
C THR A 383 1.31 -9.76 2.31
N ALA A 384 0.13 -9.16 2.36
CA ALA A 384 -0.04 -7.71 2.35
C ALA A 384 0.55 -7.09 3.64
N LEU A 385 0.28 -7.68 4.81
CA LEU A 385 0.88 -7.26 6.09
C LEU A 385 2.41 -7.37 6.06
N LEU A 386 2.94 -8.46 5.50
CA LEU A 386 4.39 -8.66 5.39
C LEU A 386 5.05 -7.58 4.54
N ILE A 387 4.47 -7.27 3.37
CA ILE A 387 4.98 -6.22 2.47
C ILE A 387 4.88 -4.86 3.17
N GLN A 388 3.75 -4.57 3.82
CA GLN A 388 3.54 -3.32 4.53
C GLN A 388 4.53 -3.12 5.69
N LEU A 389 4.81 -4.16 6.48
CA LEU A 389 5.83 -4.10 7.53
C LEU A 389 7.24 -3.93 6.94
N ALA A 390 7.53 -4.51 5.76
CA ALA A 390 8.77 -4.27 5.04
C ALA A 390 8.89 -2.80 4.59
N GLU A 391 7.80 -2.18 4.11
CA GLU A 391 7.73 -0.74 3.78
C GLU A 391 8.04 0.13 5.01
N MET A 392 7.46 -0.21 6.18
CA MET A 392 7.78 0.46 7.46
C MET A 392 9.25 0.28 7.83
N GLY A 393 9.83 -0.89 7.54
CA GLY A 393 11.26 -1.15 7.69
C GLY A 393 12.13 -0.25 6.82
N VAL A 394 11.70 0.07 5.59
CA VAL A 394 12.39 1.05 4.72
C VAL A 394 12.34 2.46 5.33
N ILE A 395 11.18 2.89 5.85
CA ILE A 395 11.06 4.19 6.55
C ILE A 395 12.01 4.25 7.75
N LEU A 396 12.07 3.19 8.56
CA LEU A 396 13.00 3.07 9.69
C LEU A 396 14.48 3.06 9.24
N SER A 397 14.79 2.49 8.07
CA SER A 397 16.15 2.56 7.51
C SER A 397 16.54 3.98 7.11
N VAL A 398 15.59 4.77 6.62
CA VAL A 398 15.82 6.18 6.25
C VAL A 398 15.92 7.07 7.47
N SER A 399 15.25 6.73 8.58
CA SER A 399 15.25 7.51 9.83
C SER A 399 16.59 7.46 10.57
N ARG A 400 17.51 6.55 10.20
CA ARG A 400 18.86 6.38 10.77
C ARG A 400 19.85 7.36 10.17
#